data_45a5ec0195ba2764649e31b261b3bb37
#
_entry.id   45a5ec0195ba2764649e31b261b3bb37
#
_cell.length_a   1.000
_cell.length_b   1.000
_cell.length_c   1.000
_cell.angle_alpha   90.00
_cell.angle_beta   90.00
_cell.angle_gamma   90.00
#
_symmetry.space_group_name_H-M   'P 1'
#
loop_
_entity.id
_entity.type
_entity.pdbx_description
1 polymer ?
#
loop_
_entity_poly.entity_id
_entity_poly.type
_entity_poly.pdbx_seq_one_letter_code
_entity_poly.pdbx_strand_id
1 'polypeptide(L)'
;MWIEKQIAMKRFFLLLFLGTCPAVSAQVRFSDYFLEETMRFDYYHSGDSRSEEYFFDALKAEPYWAGSHVSLLDTTGYGNQFFRIVDRASEREIYSRGFCTLFNEWQSTAEADSVRRSYPESVVFPYPRRPCRIEIFGRNAGGHFEKRFSQNIDPASCFVAQFTPRYETFEVAYNGNPAHRVDIVLLPEGYGAGERAKFEAACREFAREFFSYSPFREYASRFNIRAVWAPSADSGVTIPGERVWRNTACGASFYTFGSERYQMVDDFQRLRDIA
;
A
#
# COMPACT_ATOMS: atom_id res chain seq x y z
N MET A 1 55.37 -7.49 -42.25
CA MET A 1 54.47 -6.30 -42.15
C MET A 1 52.95 -6.62 -42.18
N TRP A 2 52.50 -7.66 -42.89
CA TRP A 2 51.07 -8.02 -42.94
C TRP A 2 50.62 -8.88 -41.73
N ILE A 3 51.49 -9.74 -41.26
CA ILE A 3 51.21 -10.66 -40.12
C ILE A 3 51.17 -9.93 -38.78
N GLU A 4 52.04 -8.92 -38.60
CA GLU A 4 52.05 -8.12 -37.37
C GLU A 4 50.78 -7.24 -37.20
N LYS A 5 50.21 -6.73 -38.32
CA LYS A 5 48.94 -6.00 -38.29
C LYS A 5 47.74 -6.90 -37.89
N GLN A 6 47.73 -8.15 -38.31
CA GLN A 6 46.69 -9.11 -37.95
C GLN A 6 46.75 -9.51 -36.44
N ILE A 7 47.93 -9.60 -35.86
CA ILE A 7 48.13 -9.94 -34.45
C ILE A 7 47.73 -8.73 -33.55
N ALA A 8 48.08 -7.52 -33.97
CA ALA A 8 47.68 -6.30 -33.28
C ALA A 8 46.14 -6.08 -33.29
N MET A 9 45.49 -6.35 -34.43
CA MET A 9 44.03 -6.25 -34.56
C MET A 9 43.29 -7.32 -33.75
N LYS A 10 43.81 -8.54 -33.66
CA LYS A 10 43.22 -9.60 -32.79
C LYS A 10 43.38 -9.29 -31.29
N ARG A 11 44.49 -8.67 -30.89
CA ARG A 11 44.71 -8.22 -29.50
C ARG A 11 43.83 -7.03 -29.13
N PHE A 12 43.57 -6.14 -30.05
CA PHE A 12 42.68 -4.99 -29.84
C PHE A 12 41.22 -5.44 -29.70
N PHE A 13 40.74 -6.43 -30.48
CA PHE A 13 39.43 -7.00 -30.35
C PHE A 13 39.27 -7.82 -29.06
N LEU A 14 40.31 -8.49 -28.54
CA LEU A 14 40.28 -9.23 -27.31
C LEU A 14 40.21 -8.32 -26.07
N LEU A 15 40.78 -7.11 -26.13
CA LEU A 15 40.73 -6.13 -25.04
C LEU A 15 39.40 -5.36 -25.01
N LEU A 16 38.66 -5.26 -26.13
CA LEU A 16 37.34 -4.61 -26.19
C LEU A 16 36.22 -5.49 -25.62
N PHE A 17 36.42 -6.79 -25.55
CA PHE A 17 35.41 -7.74 -25.00
C PHE A 17 35.47 -7.92 -23.47
N LEU A 18 36.51 -7.39 -22.82
CA LEU A 18 36.69 -7.47 -21.36
C LEU A 18 36.04 -6.30 -20.59
N GLY A 19 35.40 -5.34 -21.29
CA GLY A 19 34.88 -4.10 -20.69
C GLY A 19 33.36 -4.04 -20.47
N THR A 20 32.57 -5.00 -20.96
CA THR A 20 31.11 -5.02 -20.73
C THR A 20 30.72 -6.21 -19.87
N CYS A 21 31.14 -6.17 -18.60
CA CYS A 21 30.39 -6.90 -17.59
C CYS A 21 29.02 -6.24 -17.51
N PRO A 22 27.91 -6.88 -17.91
CA PRO A 22 26.59 -6.32 -17.62
C PRO A 22 26.57 -6.12 -16.11
N ALA A 23 26.34 -4.90 -15.66
CA ALA A 23 26.03 -4.65 -14.26
C ALA A 23 24.78 -5.47 -13.97
N VAL A 24 24.96 -6.69 -13.49
CA VAL A 24 23.87 -7.49 -12.91
C VAL A 24 23.39 -6.61 -11.78
N SER A 25 22.24 -5.94 -11.97
CA SER A 25 21.57 -5.22 -10.90
C SER A 25 21.35 -6.25 -9.80
N ALA A 26 22.22 -6.23 -8.80
CA ALA A 26 22.12 -7.18 -7.71
C ALA A 26 20.72 -7.07 -7.12
N GLN A 27 20.00 -8.19 -7.00
CA GLN A 27 18.66 -8.20 -6.43
C GLN A 27 18.68 -7.52 -5.05
N VAL A 28 17.64 -6.71 -4.76
CA VAL A 28 17.48 -6.10 -3.44
C VAL A 28 17.18 -7.21 -2.45
N ARG A 29 18.04 -7.41 -1.46
CA ARG A 29 17.80 -8.37 -0.38
C ARG A 29 17.16 -7.64 0.80
N PHE A 30 16.06 -8.19 1.31
CA PHE A 30 15.31 -7.62 2.43
C PHE A 30 16.21 -7.30 3.63
N SER A 31 16.98 -8.26 4.09
CA SER A 31 17.84 -8.14 5.27
C SER A 31 18.90 -7.05 5.21
N ASP A 32 19.29 -6.61 4.00
CA ASP A 32 20.32 -5.56 3.83
C ASP A 32 19.75 -4.16 4.11
N TYR A 33 18.44 -3.98 3.93
CA TYR A 33 17.79 -2.67 3.95
C TYR A 33 16.69 -2.52 4.99
N PHE A 34 16.07 -3.63 5.44
CA PHE A 34 14.83 -3.57 6.22
C PHE A 34 14.87 -4.40 7.50
N LEU A 35 14.00 -4.02 8.45
CA LEU A 35 13.62 -4.77 9.64
C LEU A 35 12.30 -5.50 9.40
N GLU A 36 11.95 -6.45 10.29
CA GLU A 36 10.68 -7.20 10.29
C GLU A 36 9.50 -6.38 10.83
N GLU A 37 9.55 -5.07 10.66
CA GLU A 37 8.56 -4.09 11.06
C GLU A 37 8.06 -3.33 9.84
N THR A 38 6.95 -2.62 9.98
CA THR A 38 6.37 -1.78 8.92
C THR A 38 6.64 -0.31 9.22
N MET A 39 7.09 0.44 8.22
CA MET A 39 7.01 1.89 8.21
C MET A 39 5.74 2.29 7.48
N ARG A 40 4.86 3.02 8.15
CA ARG A 40 3.69 3.64 7.58
C ARG A 40 3.96 5.13 7.36
N PHE A 41 3.70 5.60 6.16
CA PHE A 41 3.78 6.99 5.76
C PHE A 41 2.38 7.52 5.52
N ASP A 42 1.91 8.38 6.42
CA ASP A 42 0.62 9.04 6.35
C ASP A 42 0.76 10.40 5.66
N TYR A 43 -0.15 10.71 4.76
CA TYR A 43 -0.17 11.96 4.00
C TYR A 43 -1.59 12.35 3.62
N TYR A 44 -1.76 13.61 3.22
CA TYR A 44 -2.98 14.09 2.61
C TYR A 44 -2.78 14.21 1.11
N HIS A 45 -3.68 13.62 0.33
CA HIS A 45 -3.78 13.78 -1.11
C HIS A 45 -4.89 14.78 -1.42
N SER A 46 -4.54 15.91 -1.99
CA SER A 46 -5.41 17.08 -2.10
C SER A 46 -5.43 17.61 -3.51
N GLY A 47 -6.51 18.30 -3.89
CA GLY A 47 -6.56 18.94 -5.19
C GLY A 47 -7.98 19.13 -5.74
N ASP A 48 -8.06 19.21 -7.07
CA ASP A 48 -9.26 19.35 -7.88
C ASP A 48 -9.15 18.51 -9.16
N SER A 49 -10.05 18.66 -10.14
CA SER A 49 -10.02 17.90 -11.40
C SER A 49 -8.74 18.10 -12.24
N ARG A 50 -7.93 19.12 -11.96
CA ARG A 50 -6.77 19.53 -12.78
C ARG A 50 -5.45 19.48 -12.03
N SER A 51 -5.49 19.45 -10.70
CA SER A 51 -4.30 19.52 -9.84
C SER A 51 -4.34 18.49 -8.75
N GLU A 52 -3.16 18.00 -8.36
CA GLU A 52 -2.95 17.14 -7.21
C GLU A 52 -1.74 17.60 -6.42
N GLU A 53 -1.84 17.56 -5.11
CA GLU A 53 -0.83 17.97 -4.15
C GLU A 53 -0.75 16.95 -3.02
N TYR A 54 0.44 16.77 -2.46
CA TYR A 54 0.70 15.81 -1.39
C TYR A 54 1.29 16.54 -0.19
N PHE A 55 0.72 16.30 0.99
CA PHE A 55 1.18 16.89 2.23
C PHE A 55 1.51 15.79 3.23
N PHE A 56 2.76 15.75 3.66
CA PHE A 56 3.20 14.82 4.70
C PHE A 56 2.43 15.08 5.99
N ASP A 57 1.98 14.00 6.65
CA ASP A 57 1.31 14.05 7.95
C ASP A 57 2.17 13.40 9.04
N ALA A 58 2.39 12.08 8.98
CA ALA A 58 3.07 11.37 10.03
C ALA A 58 3.87 10.15 9.52
N LEU A 59 4.85 9.74 10.33
CA LEU A 59 5.48 8.42 10.24
C LEU A 59 5.06 7.58 11.44
N LYS A 60 4.68 6.33 11.19
CA LYS A 60 4.34 5.36 12.23
C LYS A 60 5.13 4.07 12.04
N ALA A 61 5.67 3.53 13.14
CA ALA A 61 6.24 2.18 13.18
C ALA A 61 5.17 1.20 13.61
N GLU A 62 4.83 0.24 12.77
CA GLU A 62 3.91 -0.86 13.08
C GLU A 62 4.69 -2.15 13.33
N PRO A 63 4.21 -3.06 14.21
CA PRO A 63 5.04 -4.12 14.81
C PRO A 63 5.51 -5.21 13.85
N TYR A 64 4.85 -5.39 12.69
CA TYR A 64 5.14 -6.51 11.78
C TYR A 64 5.20 -6.06 10.33
N TRP A 65 6.09 -6.70 9.57
CA TRP A 65 6.02 -6.68 8.12
C TRP A 65 5.39 -7.98 7.60
N ALA A 66 4.15 -7.89 7.15
CA ALA A 66 3.42 -9.03 6.58
C ALA A 66 3.64 -9.22 5.07
N GLY A 67 4.33 -8.27 4.41
CA GLY A 67 4.55 -8.33 2.96
C GLY A 67 5.72 -9.24 2.55
N SER A 68 5.91 -9.40 1.24
CA SER A 68 6.97 -10.24 0.67
C SER A 68 8.36 -9.73 1.01
N HIS A 69 9.28 -10.67 1.34
CA HIS A 69 10.71 -10.42 1.52
C HIS A 69 11.51 -10.53 0.20
N VAL A 70 10.90 -11.03 -0.86
CA VAL A 70 11.58 -11.28 -2.14
C VAL A 70 11.06 -10.42 -3.28
N SER A 71 9.78 -10.08 -3.27
CA SER A 71 9.15 -9.22 -4.26
C SER A 71 9.11 -7.78 -3.73
N LEU A 72 10.28 -7.14 -3.66
CA LEU A 72 10.41 -5.79 -3.08
C LEU A 72 10.15 -4.69 -4.10
N LEU A 73 10.47 -4.90 -5.35
CA LEU A 73 10.27 -3.93 -6.43
C LEU A 73 9.03 -4.30 -7.24
N ASP A 74 8.24 -3.30 -7.59
CA ASP A 74 7.10 -3.47 -8.49
C ASP A 74 7.59 -3.65 -9.93
N THR A 75 7.18 -4.75 -10.54
CA THR A 75 7.46 -5.09 -11.93
C THR A 75 6.22 -5.02 -12.81
N THR A 76 5.06 -4.71 -12.23
CA THR A 76 3.77 -4.72 -12.94
C THR A 76 3.43 -3.38 -13.56
N GLY A 77 3.80 -2.29 -12.89
CA GLY A 77 3.48 -0.93 -13.28
C GLY A 77 1.98 -0.63 -13.27
N TYR A 78 1.18 -1.35 -12.48
CA TYR A 78 -0.25 -1.10 -12.34
C TYR A 78 -0.56 0.06 -11.39
N GLY A 79 -1.80 0.57 -11.47
CA GLY A 79 -2.29 1.66 -10.65
C GLY A 79 -2.15 3.04 -11.29
N ASN A 80 -2.85 4.02 -10.73
CA ASN A 80 -2.78 5.43 -11.13
C ASN A 80 -1.66 6.16 -10.41
N GLN A 81 -1.25 5.64 -9.27
CA GLN A 81 -0.18 6.11 -8.44
C GLN A 81 0.92 5.05 -8.31
N PHE A 82 2.12 5.50 -8.00
CA PHE A 82 3.26 4.64 -7.74
C PHE A 82 4.12 5.30 -6.66
N PHE A 83 4.67 4.51 -5.75
CA PHE A 83 5.68 5.03 -4.85
C PHE A 83 6.91 4.14 -4.83
N ARG A 84 8.05 4.75 -4.50
CA ARG A 84 9.28 4.02 -4.26
C ARG A 84 10.02 4.55 -3.04
N ILE A 85 10.80 3.67 -2.44
CA ILE A 85 11.74 3.99 -1.37
C ILE A 85 13.15 3.88 -1.93
N VAL A 86 13.90 4.95 -1.76
CA VAL A 86 15.29 5.07 -2.23
C VAL A 86 16.22 5.16 -1.03
N ASP A 87 17.19 4.26 -0.94
CA ASP A 87 18.25 4.32 0.06
C ASP A 87 19.14 5.54 -0.21
N ARG A 88 19.25 6.45 0.76
CA ARG A 88 19.97 7.71 0.55
C ARG A 88 21.49 7.57 0.41
N ALA A 89 22.07 6.50 0.92
CA ALA A 89 23.51 6.27 0.84
C ALA A 89 23.95 5.78 -0.54
N SER A 90 23.11 4.94 -1.19
CA SER A 90 23.42 4.33 -2.49
C SER A 90 22.61 4.90 -3.65
N GLU A 91 21.63 5.76 -3.39
CA GLU A 91 20.61 6.27 -4.34
C GLU A 91 19.88 5.13 -5.07
N ARG A 92 19.84 3.95 -4.46
CA ARG A 92 19.20 2.76 -5.01
C ARG A 92 17.75 2.68 -4.60
N GLU A 93 16.86 2.35 -5.54
CA GLU A 93 15.50 1.92 -5.24
C GLU A 93 15.55 0.58 -4.51
N ILE A 94 14.94 0.51 -3.32
CA ILE A 94 14.95 -0.65 -2.44
C ILE A 94 13.55 -1.25 -2.22
N TYR A 95 12.49 -0.47 -2.47
CA TYR A 95 11.11 -0.91 -2.42
C TYR A 95 10.25 -0.07 -3.35
N SER A 96 9.25 -0.67 -3.99
CA SER A 96 8.26 0.07 -4.77
C SER A 96 6.95 -0.69 -4.94
N ARG A 97 5.84 0.07 -5.09
CA ARG A 97 4.49 -0.44 -5.39
C ARG A 97 3.68 0.56 -6.20
N GLY A 98 2.90 0.02 -7.16
CA GLY A 98 1.81 0.73 -7.78
C GLY A 98 0.54 0.59 -6.95
N PHE A 99 -0.32 1.62 -6.96
CA PHE A 99 -1.58 1.64 -6.22
C PHE A 99 -2.60 2.59 -6.85
N CYS A 100 -3.84 2.54 -6.38
CA CYS A 100 -4.89 3.49 -6.74
C CYS A 100 -5.40 4.16 -5.47
N THR A 101 -5.96 5.37 -5.61
CA THR A 101 -6.48 6.16 -4.50
C THR A 101 -7.91 6.59 -4.74
N LEU A 102 -8.66 6.84 -3.67
CA LEU A 102 -10.00 7.39 -3.75
C LEU A 102 -9.98 8.82 -4.31
N PHE A 103 -8.92 9.59 -4.00
CA PHE A 103 -8.73 10.91 -4.58
C PHE A 103 -8.75 10.87 -6.11
N ASN A 104 -8.02 9.94 -6.74
CA ASN A 104 -8.00 9.86 -8.20
C ASN A 104 -9.35 9.45 -8.81
N GLU A 105 -10.14 8.65 -8.10
CA GLU A 105 -11.50 8.32 -8.52
C GLU A 105 -12.41 9.56 -8.41
N TRP A 106 -12.38 10.25 -7.26
CA TRP A 106 -13.10 11.49 -7.05
C TRP A 106 -12.71 12.57 -8.07
N GLN A 107 -11.42 12.68 -8.42
CA GLN A 107 -10.90 13.67 -9.36
C GLN A 107 -11.57 13.58 -10.75
N SER A 108 -12.12 12.41 -11.10
CA SER A 108 -12.86 12.20 -12.35
C SER A 108 -14.35 12.59 -12.27
N THR A 109 -14.83 13.04 -11.11
CA THR A 109 -16.24 13.44 -10.94
C THR A 109 -16.49 14.90 -11.30
N ALA A 110 -17.74 15.24 -11.62
CA ALA A 110 -18.14 16.63 -11.88
C ALA A 110 -17.96 17.55 -10.65
N GLU A 111 -17.99 17.01 -9.42
CA GLU A 111 -17.73 17.78 -8.20
C GLU A 111 -16.31 18.37 -8.20
N ALA A 112 -15.33 17.58 -8.65
CA ALA A 112 -13.93 18.00 -8.67
C ALA A 112 -13.64 19.21 -9.58
N ASP A 113 -14.53 19.53 -10.53
CA ASP A 113 -14.42 20.74 -11.37
C ASP A 113 -14.63 22.04 -10.59
N SER A 114 -15.32 21.98 -9.44
CA SER A 114 -15.74 23.15 -8.69
C SER A 114 -15.29 23.16 -7.23
N VAL A 115 -14.88 22.01 -6.70
CA VAL A 115 -14.52 21.83 -5.29
C VAL A 115 -13.09 21.31 -5.20
N ARG A 116 -12.32 21.77 -4.21
CA ARG A 116 -11.06 21.14 -3.79
C ARG A 116 -11.33 20.26 -2.59
N ARG A 117 -10.80 19.03 -2.62
CA ARG A 117 -10.86 18.09 -1.50
C ARG A 117 -9.49 17.61 -1.08
N SER A 118 -9.43 17.06 0.13
CA SER A 118 -8.27 16.43 0.72
C SER A 118 -8.67 15.07 1.29
N TYR A 119 -7.93 14.04 0.96
CA TYR A 119 -8.13 12.67 1.45
C TYR A 119 -6.95 12.25 2.31
N PRO A 120 -7.18 11.79 3.54
CA PRO A 120 -6.13 11.18 4.35
C PRO A 120 -5.82 9.79 3.79
N GLU A 121 -4.59 9.60 3.35
CA GLU A 121 -4.10 8.38 2.72
C GLU A 121 -2.86 7.85 3.44
N SER A 122 -2.55 6.59 3.21
CA SER A 122 -1.36 5.93 3.77
C SER A 122 -0.73 5.00 2.76
N VAL A 123 0.61 4.94 2.75
CA VAL A 123 1.36 3.86 2.12
C VAL A 123 2.24 3.18 3.16
N VAL A 124 2.45 1.88 2.98
CA VAL A 124 3.26 1.07 3.88
C VAL A 124 4.39 0.38 3.12
N PHE A 125 5.52 0.25 3.81
CA PHE A 125 6.70 -0.43 3.30
C PHE A 125 7.49 -1.03 4.47
N PRO A 126 8.42 -1.98 4.23
CA PRO A 126 9.22 -2.54 5.30
C PRO A 126 10.02 -1.46 6.01
N TYR A 127 10.18 -1.55 7.32
CA TYR A 127 10.87 -0.54 8.13
C TYR A 127 12.35 -0.41 7.72
N PRO A 128 12.80 0.77 7.25
CA PRO A 128 14.17 0.92 6.76
C PRO A 128 15.20 0.89 7.91
N ARG A 129 16.35 0.26 7.70
CA ARG A 129 17.45 0.24 8.66
C ARG A 129 18.22 1.56 8.76
N ARG A 130 18.08 2.43 7.75
CA ARG A 130 18.86 3.68 7.61
C ARG A 130 18.09 4.73 6.82
N PRO A 131 18.55 5.99 6.82
CA PRO A 131 17.87 7.07 6.13
C PRO A 131 17.56 6.74 4.68
N CYS A 132 16.33 7.01 4.27
CA CYS A 132 15.81 6.78 2.93
C CYS A 132 15.02 8.00 2.44
N ARG A 133 14.53 7.92 1.23
CA ARG A 133 13.63 8.90 0.63
C ARG A 133 12.44 8.17 0.02
N ILE A 134 11.23 8.61 0.36
CA ILE A 134 10.02 8.23 -0.36
C ILE A 134 9.81 9.18 -1.53
N GLU A 135 9.44 8.62 -2.67
CA GLU A 135 9.01 9.38 -3.84
C GLU A 135 7.66 8.85 -4.30
N ILE A 136 6.68 9.75 -4.53
CA ILE A 136 5.34 9.42 -5.03
C ILE A 136 5.20 9.96 -6.44
N PHE A 137 4.60 9.16 -7.31
CA PHE A 137 4.41 9.44 -8.72
C PHE A 137 2.92 9.29 -9.07
N GLY A 138 2.41 10.21 -9.88
CA GLY A 138 1.10 10.12 -10.51
C GLY A 138 1.22 9.89 -12.01
N ARG A 139 0.22 9.32 -12.64
CA ARG A 139 0.20 9.22 -14.11
C ARG A 139 -0.17 10.56 -14.72
N ASN A 140 0.57 10.94 -15.77
CA ASN A 140 0.21 12.06 -16.62
C ASN A 140 -0.82 11.64 -17.68
N ALA A 141 -1.29 12.59 -18.49
CA ALA A 141 -2.26 12.35 -19.57
C ALA A 141 -1.78 11.33 -20.61
N GLY A 142 -0.46 11.12 -20.76
CA GLY A 142 0.13 10.11 -21.62
C GLY A 142 0.25 8.72 -20.96
N GLY A 143 -0.21 8.56 -19.71
CA GLY A 143 -0.13 7.30 -18.96
C GLY A 143 1.24 7.02 -18.35
N HIS A 144 2.18 7.95 -18.41
CA HIS A 144 3.52 7.79 -17.83
C HIS A 144 3.55 8.30 -16.38
N PHE A 145 4.31 7.63 -15.53
CA PHE A 145 4.54 8.07 -14.16
C PHE A 145 5.47 9.28 -14.11
N GLU A 146 5.00 10.35 -13.46
CA GLU A 146 5.76 11.56 -13.17
C GLU A 146 5.86 11.75 -11.66
N LYS A 147 7.04 12.11 -11.17
CA LYS A 147 7.25 12.37 -9.75
C LYS A 147 6.46 13.62 -9.32
N ARG A 148 5.58 13.43 -8.33
CA ARG A 148 4.73 14.48 -7.77
C ARG A 148 5.21 14.94 -6.39
N PHE A 149 5.79 14.02 -5.60
CA PHE A 149 6.17 14.30 -4.23
C PHE A 149 7.47 13.59 -3.86
N SER A 150 8.20 14.15 -2.90
CA SER A 150 9.42 13.54 -2.35
C SER A 150 9.66 14.01 -0.92
N GLN A 151 9.92 13.06 -0.01
CA GLN A 151 10.19 13.31 1.40
C GLN A 151 11.35 12.46 1.88
N ASN A 152 12.32 13.09 2.57
CA ASN A 152 13.36 12.35 3.28
C ASN A 152 12.82 11.76 4.59
N ILE A 153 13.23 10.55 4.89
CA ILE A 153 12.83 9.79 6.08
C ILE A 153 14.09 9.39 6.83
N ASP A 154 14.15 9.75 8.10
CA ASP A 154 15.11 9.21 9.07
C ASP A 154 14.35 8.23 9.99
N PRO A 155 14.57 6.92 9.88
CA PRO A 155 13.88 5.93 10.69
C PRO A 155 14.27 6.00 12.19
N ALA A 156 15.40 6.63 12.53
CA ALA A 156 15.83 6.82 13.91
C ALA A 156 15.26 8.10 14.54
N SER A 157 14.45 8.87 13.81
CA SER A 157 13.85 10.10 14.30
C SER A 157 12.89 9.84 15.46
N CYS A 158 12.96 10.66 16.50
CA CYS A 158 12.00 10.63 17.62
C CYS A 158 10.57 11.00 17.20
N PHE A 159 10.36 11.52 16.00
CA PHE A 159 9.05 11.83 15.44
C PHE A 159 8.38 10.63 14.72
N VAL A 160 9.04 9.47 14.64
CA VAL A 160 8.38 8.23 14.23
C VAL A 160 7.54 7.72 15.39
N ALA A 161 6.23 7.85 15.27
CA ALA A 161 5.29 7.40 16.29
C ALA A 161 5.29 5.87 16.37
N GLN A 162 5.31 5.33 17.58
CA GLN A 162 5.15 3.89 17.80
C GLN A 162 3.65 3.57 17.79
N PHE A 163 3.23 2.78 16.82
CA PHE A 163 1.84 2.32 16.75
C PHE A 163 1.64 1.14 17.70
N THR A 164 0.61 1.23 18.52
CA THR A 164 0.19 0.13 19.40
C THR A 164 -1.20 -0.31 18.98
N PRO A 165 -1.37 -1.57 18.54
CA PRO A 165 -2.69 -2.12 18.24
C PRO A 165 -3.65 -1.94 19.43
N ARG A 166 -4.86 -1.45 19.16
CA ARG A 166 -5.85 -1.11 20.21
C ARG A 166 -6.96 -2.14 20.31
N TYR A 167 -7.13 -2.94 19.28
CA TYR A 167 -8.28 -3.82 19.13
C TYR A 167 -7.87 -5.28 19.19
N GLU A 168 -8.74 -6.08 19.73
CA GLU A 168 -8.59 -7.54 19.77
C GLU A 168 -8.72 -8.11 18.37
N THR A 169 -7.88 -9.08 18.02
CA THR A 169 -7.93 -9.79 16.74
C THR A 169 -8.22 -11.26 16.95
N PHE A 170 -8.83 -11.90 15.96
CA PHE A 170 -9.04 -13.34 15.95
C PHE A 170 -8.79 -13.93 14.57
N GLU A 171 -8.37 -15.19 14.55
CA GLU A 171 -8.12 -15.94 13.32
C GLU A 171 -9.42 -16.49 12.75
N VAL A 172 -9.68 -16.27 11.46
CA VAL A 172 -10.78 -16.87 10.70
C VAL A 172 -10.25 -18.03 9.87
N ALA A 173 -9.10 -17.85 9.22
CA ALA A 173 -8.35 -18.91 8.55
C ALA A 173 -6.85 -18.60 8.66
N TYR A 174 -6.04 -19.57 9.06
CA TYR A 174 -4.58 -19.43 9.15
C TYR A 174 -3.87 -20.57 8.47
N ASN A 175 -3.05 -20.27 7.48
CA ASN A 175 -2.33 -21.24 6.65
C ASN A 175 -0.81 -21.03 6.64
N GLY A 176 -0.30 -20.21 7.54
CA GLY A 176 1.14 -20.04 7.74
C GLY A 176 1.63 -18.59 7.75
N ASN A 177 2.95 -18.45 7.70
CA ASN A 177 3.61 -17.15 7.87
C ASN A 177 3.11 -16.12 6.83
N PRO A 178 2.66 -14.92 7.26
CA PRO A 178 2.20 -13.83 6.40
C PRO A 178 3.16 -13.45 5.27
N ALA A 179 4.48 -13.49 5.50
CA ALA A 179 5.48 -13.19 4.45
C ALA A 179 5.37 -14.10 3.20
N HIS A 180 4.63 -15.22 3.29
CA HIS A 180 4.46 -16.22 2.24
C HIS A 180 2.99 -16.48 1.89
N ARG A 181 2.07 -15.64 2.35
CA ARG A 181 0.62 -15.77 2.16
C ARG A 181 0.03 -14.46 1.65
N VAL A 182 -1.20 -14.55 1.22
CA VAL A 182 -2.06 -13.38 0.99
C VAL A 182 -2.87 -13.20 2.26
N ASP A 183 -2.72 -12.06 2.91
CA ASP A 183 -3.42 -11.78 4.16
C ASP A 183 -4.62 -10.88 3.90
N ILE A 184 -5.77 -11.32 4.42
CA ILE A 184 -7.04 -10.58 4.38
C ILE A 184 -7.40 -10.19 5.80
N VAL A 185 -7.68 -8.90 6.01
CA VAL A 185 -8.18 -8.35 7.27
C VAL A 185 -9.65 -8.00 7.12
N LEU A 186 -10.49 -8.51 8.03
CA LEU A 186 -11.93 -8.19 8.10
C LEU A 186 -12.17 -7.18 9.22
N LEU A 187 -12.80 -6.06 8.87
CA LEU A 187 -13.10 -4.97 9.78
C LEU A 187 -14.60 -4.87 10.07
N PRO A 188 -15.02 -4.55 11.33
CA PRO A 188 -16.40 -4.61 11.79
C PRO A 188 -17.13 -3.28 11.54
N GLU A 189 -17.38 -2.92 10.31
CA GLU A 189 -18.13 -1.69 10.03
C GLU A 189 -19.59 -1.83 10.43
N GLY A 190 -20.07 -0.93 11.31
CA GLY A 190 -21.46 -0.87 11.73
C GLY A 190 -21.92 -1.95 12.72
N TYR A 191 -21.00 -2.68 13.33
CA TYR A 191 -21.31 -3.60 14.43
C TYR A 191 -21.11 -2.90 15.77
N GLY A 192 -22.16 -2.77 16.58
CA GLY A 192 -22.11 -2.25 17.94
C GLY A 192 -21.48 -3.24 18.93
N ALA A 193 -21.15 -2.77 20.14
CA ALA A 193 -20.45 -3.56 21.15
C ALA A 193 -21.13 -4.90 21.50
N GLY A 194 -22.47 -4.96 21.45
CA GLY A 194 -23.27 -6.17 21.69
C GLY A 194 -23.35 -7.14 20.51
N GLU A 195 -22.79 -6.81 19.34
CA GLU A 195 -22.95 -7.57 18.10
C GLU A 195 -21.71 -8.40 17.72
N ARG A 196 -20.79 -8.63 18.65
CA ARG A 196 -19.55 -9.40 18.39
C ARG A 196 -19.83 -10.77 17.78
N ALA A 197 -20.75 -11.54 18.36
CA ALA A 197 -21.08 -12.87 17.84
C ALA A 197 -21.63 -12.84 16.41
N LYS A 198 -22.39 -11.80 16.07
CA LYS A 198 -22.90 -11.56 14.71
C LYS A 198 -21.76 -11.26 13.74
N PHE A 199 -20.81 -10.40 14.13
CA PHE A 199 -19.62 -10.10 13.33
C PHE A 199 -18.76 -11.35 13.11
N GLU A 200 -18.49 -12.13 14.17
CA GLU A 200 -17.71 -13.37 14.03
C GLU A 200 -18.40 -14.40 13.11
N ALA A 201 -19.73 -14.49 13.17
CA ALA A 201 -20.48 -15.33 12.24
C ALA A 201 -20.37 -14.84 10.80
N ALA A 202 -20.46 -13.52 10.56
CA ALA A 202 -20.28 -12.92 9.25
C ALA A 202 -18.85 -13.15 8.70
N CYS A 203 -17.82 -13.08 9.54
CA CYS A 203 -16.44 -13.37 9.12
C CYS A 203 -16.27 -14.83 8.67
N ARG A 204 -16.86 -15.78 9.41
CA ARG A 204 -16.85 -17.20 9.00
C ARG A 204 -17.63 -17.45 7.71
N GLU A 205 -18.76 -16.77 7.56
CA GLU A 205 -19.56 -16.80 6.33
C GLU A 205 -18.76 -16.28 5.15
N PHE A 206 -18.14 -15.12 5.29
CA PHE A 206 -17.26 -14.55 4.26
C PHE A 206 -16.18 -15.54 3.81
N ALA A 207 -15.47 -16.16 4.77
CA ALA A 207 -14.41 -17.11 4.44
C ALA A 207 -14.95 -18.34 3.67
N ARG A 208 -16.12 -18.86 4.08
CA ARG A 208 -16.77 -19.98 3.40
C ARG A 208 -17.14 -19.61 1.96
N GLU A 209 -17.79 -18.46 1.76
CA GLU A 209 -18.18 -17.98 0.43
C GLU A 209 -16.96 -17.68 -0.44
N PHE A 210 -15.97 -16.95 0.10
CA PHE A 210 -14.75 -16.61 -0.62
C PHE A 210 -14.03 -17.83 -1.18
N PHE A 211 -13.89 -18.89 -0.36
CA PHE A 211 -13.25 -20.13 -0.79
C PHE A 211 -14.19 -21.09 -1.54
N SER A 212 -15.46 -20.73 -1.80
CA SER A 212 -16.32 -21.50 -2.68
C SER A 212 -16.09 -21.21 -4.16
N TYR A 213 -15.49 -20.08 -4.50
CA TYR A 213 -15.27 -19.62 -5.88
C TYR A 213 -13.86 -19.91 -6.38
N SER A 214 -13.75 -20.31 -7.66
CA SER A 214 -12.47 -20.35 -8.38
C SER A 214 -12.00 -18.91 -8.70
N PRO A 215 -10.69 -18.62 -8.61
CA PRO A 215 -9.57 -19.51 -8.27
C PRO A 215 -9.27 -19.61 -6.76
N PHE A 216 -10.01 -18.91 -5.89
CA PHE A 216 -9.71 -18.84 -4.45
C PHE A 216 -9.82 -20.21 -3.76
N ARG A 217 -10.75 -21.05 -4.20
CA ARG A 217 -10.92 -22.41 -3.70
C ARG A 217 -9.66 -23.24 -3.88
N GLU A 218 -9.06 -23.21 -5.07
CA GLU A 218 -7.86 -23.98 -5.42
C GLU A 218 -6.62 -23.49 -4.68
N TYR A 219 -6.62 -22.21 -4.31
CA TYR A 219 -5.52 -21.56 -3.61
C TYR A 219 -5.83 -21.25 -2.14
N ALA A 220 -6.86 -21.84 -1.53
CA ALA A 220 -7.27 -21.54 -0.16
C ALA A 220 -6.12 -21.63 0.87
N SER A 221 -5.21 -22.60 0.70
CA SER A 221 -4.02 -22.73 1.56
C SER A 221 -2.97 -21.60 1.40
N ARG A 222 -3.15 -20.70 0.45
CA ARG A 222 -2.28 -19.54 0.23
C ARG A 222 -2.77 -18.28 0.92
N PHE A 223 -3.92 -18.31 1.57
CA PHE A 223 -4.53 -17.17 2.24
C PHE A 223 -4.54 -17.33 3.75
N ASN A 224 -4.31 -16.22 4.44
CA ASN A 224 -4.71 -16.05 5.83
C ASN A 224 -5.90 -15.07 5.88
N ILE A 225 -6.84 -15.28 6.78
CA ILE A 225 -7.94 -14.36 7.07
C ILE A 225 -7.95 -14.10 8.56
N ARG A 226 -7.81 -12.85 8.95
CA ARG A 226 -7.87 -12.38 10.33
C ARG A 226 -8.96 -11.32 10.45
N ALA A 227 -9.63 -11.24 11.58
CA ALA A 227 -10.59 -10.20 11.86
C ALA A 227 -10.15 -9.36 13.05
N VAL A 228 -10.50 -8.08 13.03
CA VAL A 228 -10.26 -7.13 14.11
C VAL A 228 -11.60 -6.79 14.75
N TRP A 229 -11.69 -6.79 16.08
CA TRP A 229 -12.89 -6.38 16.78
C TRP A 229 -12.81 -4.92 17.23
N ALA A 230 -13.29 -4.01 16.41
CA ALA A 230 -13.38 -2.58 16.69
C ALA A 230 -14.89 -2.17 16.68
N PRO A 231 -15.60 -2.23 17.80
CA PRO A 231 -17.04 -1.97 17.81
C PRO A 231 -17.36 -0.51 17.49
N SER A 232 -18.40 -0.31 16.70
CA SER A 232 -18.97 0.99 16.37
C SER A 232 -19.79 1.53 17.55
N ALA A 233 -19.86 2.87 17.67
CA ALA A 233 -20.76 3.51 18.63
C ALA A 233 -22.23 3.29 18.25
N ASP A 234 -22.52 3.36 16.93
CA ASP A 234 -23.84 3.09 16.37
C ASP A 234 -23.82 1.81 15.53
N SER A 235 -24.89 1.01 15.60
CA SER A 235 -25.10 -0.11 14.69
C SER A 235 -25.65 0.38 13.35
N GLY A 236 -25.25 -0.29 12.25
CA GLY A 236 -25.65 0.07 10.89
C GLY A 236 -24.64 0.97 10.19
N VAL A 237 -25.05 1.63 9.11
CA VAL A 237 -24.18 2.43 8.24
C VAL A 237 -24.83 3.78 7.91
N THR A 238 -24.03 4.78 7.58
CA THR A 238 -24.50 6.10 7.13
C THR A 238 -25.09 6.00 5.72
N ILE A 239 -26.32 6.48 5.54
CA ILE A 239 -27.07 6.54 4.27
C ILE A 239 -27.60 7.96 4.08
N PRO A 240 -26.81 8.89 3.53
CA PRO A 240 -27.18 10.31 3.43
C PRO A 240 -28.50 10.57 2.70
N GLY A 241 -28.80 9.81 1.64
CA GLY A 241 -30.07 9.94 0.90
C GLY A 241 -31.31 9.62 1.73
N GLU A 242 -31.18 8.80 2.75
CA GLU A 242 -32.25 8.49 3.72
C GLU A 242 -32.19 9.36 4.97
N ARG A 243 -31.25 10.30 5.06
CA ARG A 243 -30.96 11.13 6.23
C ARG A 243 -30.61 10.30 7.47
N VAL A 244 -29.94 9.15 7.26
CA VAL A 244 -29.45 8.28 8.32
C VAL A 244 -27.96 8.53 8.50
N TRP A 245 -27.56 8.92 9.71
CA TRP A 245 -26.16 9.18 10.09
C TRP A 245 -25.78 8.25 11.23
N ARG A 246 -24.63 7.59 11.12
CA ARG A 246 -24.14 6.62 12.09
C ARG A 246 -22.66 6.91 12.41
N ASN A 247 -22.33 6.85 13.69
CA ASN A 247 -20.95 6.92 14.16
C ASN A 247 -20.36 5.50 14.19
N THR A 248 -19.80 5.08 13.08
CA THR A 248 -19.26 3.73 12.92
C THR A 248 -17.75 3.68 13.08
N ALA A 249 -17.17 2.49 13.27
CA ALA A 249 -15.74 2.31 13.52
C ALA A 249 -14.89 2.85 12.37
N CYS A 250 -15.19 2.48 11.14
CA CYS A 250 -14.43 2.91 9.95
C CYS A 250 -14.96 4.23 9.37
N GLY A 251 -16.21 4.61 9.64
CA GLY A 251 -16.83 5.80 9.09
C GLY A 251 -17.31 5.64 7.64
N ALA A 252 -17.69 4.42 7.23
CA ALA A 252 -18.19 4.20 5.89
C ALA A 252 -19.53 4.88 5.64
N SER A 253 -19.72 5.39 4.43
CA SER A 253 -20.95 6.04 3.99
C SER A 253 -21.35 5.56 2.60
N PHE A 254 -22.64 5.31 2.41
CA PHE A 254 -23.22 5.22 1.06
C PHE A 254 -23.25 6.60 0.39
N TYR A 255 -23.68 6.66 -0.85
CA TYR A 255 -23.73 7.86 -1.68
C TYR A 255 -22.36 8.48 -2.00
N THR A 256 -21.29 7.71 -1.92
CA THR A 256 -19.97 8.15 -2.38
C THR A 256 -20.07 8.60 -3.84
N PHE A 257 -19.58 9.82 -4.13
CA PHE A 257 -19.63 10.46 -5.45
C PHE A 257 -21.05 10.56 -6.06
N GLY A 258 -22.07 10.64 -5.20
CA GLY A 258 -23.46 10.73 -5.61
C GLY A 258 -24.09 9.41 -6.07
N SER A 259 -23.40 8.29 -5.97
CA SER A 259 -23.94 6.96 -6.30
C SER A 259 -24.55 6.31 -5.07
N GLU A 260 -25.86 6.09 -5.08
CA GLU A 260 -26.65 5.55 -3.96
C GLU A 260 -26.05 4.26 -3.36
N ARG A 261 -25.68 3.33 -4.21
CA ARG A 261 -25.14 2.01 -3.82
C ARG A 261 -23.65 1.99 -3.52
N TYR A 262 -22.95 3.08 -3.75
CA TYR A 262 -21.50 3.11 -3.58
C TYR A 262 -21.15 3.49 -2.15
N GLN A 263 -20.69 2.50 -1.41
CA GLN A 263 -20.23 2.65 -0.03
C GLN A 263 -18.70 2.66 0.01
N MET A 264 -18.14 3.70 0.63
CA MET A 264 -16.69 3.81 0.82
C MET A 264 -16.35 4.37 2.20
N VAL A 265 -15.13 4.15 2.60
CA VAL A 265 -14.44 4.86 3.68
C VAL A 265 -13.51 5.87 3.02
N ASP A 266 -13.62 7.14 3.37
CA ASP A 266 -12.77 8.20 2.82
C ASP A 266 -11.56 8.56 3.71
N ASP A 267 -11.52 8.08 4.94
CA ASP A 267 -10.40 8.20 5.88
C ASP A 267 -9.60 6.90 5.96
N PHE A 268 -8.64 6.75 5.04
CA PHE A 268 -7.77 5.57 5.00
C PHE A 268 -6.77 5.50 6.15
N GLN A 269 -6.40 6.63 6.76
CA GLN A 269 -5.54 6.64 7.95
C GLN A 269 -6.29 6.03 9.15
N ARG A 270 -7.56 6.43 9.34
CA ARG A 270 -8.44 5.82 10.36
C ARG A 270 -8.66 4.33 10.10
N LEU A 271 -8.92 3.96 8.85
CA LEU A 271 -9.09 2.56 8.47
C LEU A 271 -7.84 1.75 8.82
N ARG A 272 -6.67 2.29 8.53
CA ARG A 272 -5.37 1.66 8.85
C ARG A 272 -5.10 1.60 10.35
N ASP A 273 -5.54 2.58 11.12
CA ASP A 273 -5.39 2.58 12.59
C ASP A 273 -6.23 1.47 13.26
N ILE A 274 -7.24 0.93 12.57
CA ILE A 274 -8.06 -0.19 13.03
C ILE A 274 -7.46 -1.52 12.59
N ALA A 275 -6.98 -1.60 11.34
CA ALA A 275 -6.44 -2.80 10.71
C ALA A 275 -5.10 -3.22 11.28
#